data_001bf531915bb5e468ba638ad56e4661
#
_entry.id   001bf531915bb5e468ba638ad56e4661
#
_cell.length_a   1.000
_cell.length_b   1.000
_cell.length_c   1.000
_cell.angle_alpha   90.00
_cell.angle_beta   90.00
_cell.angle_gamma   90.00
#
_symmetry.space_group_name_H-M   'P 1'
#
loop_
_entity.id
_entity.type
_entity.pdbx_description
1 polymer ?
#
loop_
_entity_poly.entity_id
_entity_poly.type
_entity_poly.pdbx_seq_one_letter_code
_entity_poly.pdbx_strand_id
1 'polypeptide(L)'
;LGFIFQQYNLLPKLTLLENVEVPLVYAGIPAAQRHATAKAALERVGLGNKLKNLPNQLSGGQQQRVAIARALARGPAVILADEPTGALDSHTSREVLGMLQDLHKQGNTVVLITHDNSIAVQAERIIRLEDGRVVYDGDAHAPEAVVQPNFMMAEPKAGEEGTQA
;
A
#
# COMPACT_ATOMS: atom_id res chain seq x y z
N LEU A 1 -14.19 -5.69 -0.61
CA LEU A 1 -12.96 -4.94 -0.90
C LEU A 1 -12.54 -4.14 0.33
N GLY A 2 -11.22 -4.13 0.62
CA GLY A 2 -10.58 -3.23 1.58
C GLY A 2 -9.70 -2.23 0.82
N PHE A 3 -9.69 -0.96 1.25
CA PHE A 3 -8.87 0.08 0.63
C PHE A 3 -7.86 0.65 1.62
N ILE A 4 -6.61 0.76 1.20
CA ILE A 4 -5.50 1.37 1.93
C ILE A 4 -4.94 2.47 1.02
N PHE A 5 -4.85 3.70 1.53
CA PHE A 5 -4.42 4.88 0.79
C PHE A 5 -3.11 5.43 1.31
N GLN A 6 -2.34 6.10 0.48
CA GLN A 6 -1.09 6.77 0.83
C GLN A 6 -1.26 7.79 1.97
N GLN A 7 -2.34 8.57 1.98
CA GLN A 7 -2.60 9.61 2.98
C GLN A 7 -3.42 9.10 4.17
N TYR A 8 -3.47 7.78 4.43
CA TYR A 8 -4.20 7.12 5.51
C TYR A 8 -5.73 7.37 5.50
N ASN A 9 -6.18 8.56 5.15
CA ASN A 9 -7.59 9.01 5.11
C ASN A 9 -8.34 8.68 6.42
N LEU A 10 -7.68 8.92 7.55
CA LEU A 10 -8.30 8.79 8.86
C LEU A 10 -9.13 10.04 9.18
N LEU A 11 -10.24 9.84 9.87
CA LEU A 11 -11.10 10.92 10.35
C LEU A 11 -10.46 11.54 11.60
N PRO A 12 -9.98 12.79 11.56
CA PRO A 12 -9.11 13.35 12.59
C PRO A 12 -9.77 13.59 13.94
N LYS A 13 -11.10 13.68 13.95
CA LYS A 13 -11.92 13.90 15.17
C LYS A 13 -12.42 12.61 15.82
N LEU A 14 -12.20 11.46 15.18
CA LEU A 14 -12.56 10.15 15.70
C LEU A 14 -11.34 9.47 16.29
N THR A 15 -11.55 8.71 17.36
CA THR A 15 -10.54 7.81 17.94
C THR A 15 -10.12 6.74 16.94
N LEU A 16 -9.03 6.01 17.23
CA LEU A 16 -8.61 4.90 16.37
C LEU A 16 -9.68 3.82 16.27
N LEU A 17 -10.31 3.50 17.38
CA LEU A 17 -11.39 2.53 17.42
C LEU A 17 -12.56 2.97 16.53
N GLU A 18 -13.02 4.21 16.67
CA GLU A 18 -14.10 4.76 15.86
C GLU A 18 -13.73 4.82 14.37
N ASN A 19 -12.49 5.15 14.01
CA ASN A 19 -12.01 5.10 12.64
C ASN A 19 -12.15 3.70 12.03
N VAL A 20 -11.81 2.66 12.78
CA VAL A 20 -11.94 1.27 12.33
C VAL A 20 -13.40 0.80 12.33
N GLU A 21 -14.25 1.36 13.18
CA GLU A 21 -15.70 1.08 13.19
C GLU A 21 -16.44 1.65 11.98
N VAL A 22 -15.93 2.70 11.33
CA VAL A 22 -16.63 3.38 10.22
C VAL A 22 -17.20 2.42 9.16
N PRO A 23 -16.43 1.51 8.54
CA PRO A 23 -16.96 0.59 7.54
C PRO A 23 -17.97 -0.41 8.13
N LEU A 24 -17.89 -0.70 9.43
CA LEU A 24 -18.82 -1.59 10.13
C LEU A 24 -20.16 -0.89 10.39
N VAL A 25 -20.13 0.43 10.67
CA VAL A 25 -21.34 1.25 10.79
C VAL A 25 -22.12 1.23 9.48
N TYR A 26 -21.46 1.50 8.36
CA TYR A 26 -22.08 1.45 7.02
C TYR A 26 -22.61 0.05 6.64
N ALA A 27 -22.02 -0.99 7.23
CA ALA A 27 -22.50 -2.36 7.05
C ALA A 27 -23.68 -2.72 7.95
N GLY A 28 -24.18 -1.80 8.80
CA GLY A 28 -25.28 -2.03 9.71
C GLY A 28 -24.97 -2.97 10.88
N ILE A 29 -23.68 -3.17 11.21
CA ILE A 29 -23.27 -4.09 12.30
C ILE A 29 -23.62 -3.45 13.64
N PRO A 30 -24.26 -4.19 14.56
CA PRO A 30 -24.63 -3.70 15.90
C PRO A 30 -23.41 -3.20 16.69
N ALA A 31 -23.61 -2.17 17.54
CA ALA A 31 -22.54 -1.47 18.25
C ALA A 31 -21.60 -2.39 19.05
N ALA A 32 -22.14 -3.33 19.80
CA ALA A 32 -21.33 -4.27 20.60
C ALA A 32 -20.42 -5.16 19.73
N GLN A 33 -20.95 -5.66 18.60
CA GLN A 33 -20.19 -6.49 17.67
C GLN A 33 -19.12 -5.68 16.92
N ARG A 34 -19.45 -4.48 16.43
CA ARG A 34 -18.47 -3.65 15.72
C ARG A 34 -17.35 -3.20 16.63
N HIS A 35 -17.64 -2.88 17.91
CA HIS A 35 -16.62 -2.51 18.89
C HIS A 35 -15.62 -3.66 19.10
N ALA A 36 -16.11 -4.88 19.28
CA ALA A 36 -15.26 -6.07 19.43
C ALA A 36 -14.42 -6.34 18.17
N THR A 37 -15.04 -6.22 16.98
CA THR A 37 -14.37 -6.42 15.70
C THR A 37 -13.28 -5.37 15.44
N ALA A 38 -13.59 -4.08 15.68
CA ALA A 38 -12.63 -2.99 15.50
C ALA A 38 -11.47 -3.09 16.49
N LYS A 39 -11.73 -3.46 17.74
CA LYS A 39 -10.68 -3.71 18.74
C LYS A 39 -9.75 -4.83 18.28
N ALA A 40 -10.29 -5.97 17.87
CA ALA A 40 -9.50 -7.11 17.39
C ALA A 40 -8.66 -6.72 16.15
N ALA A 41 -9.20 -5.91 15.21
CA ALA A 41 -8.46 -5.43 14.06
C ALA A 41 -7.28 -4.52 14.46
N LEU A 42 -7.45 -3.64 15.47
CA LEU A 42 -6.37 -2.80 15.99
C LEU A 42 -5.31 -3.62 16.76
N GLU A 43 -5.71 -4.65 17.48
CA GLU A 43 -4.80 -5.58 18.14
C GLU A 43 -3.90 -6.31 17.12
N ARG A 44 -4.47 -6.76 16.00
CA ARG A 44 -3.72 -7.42 14.90
C ARG A 44 -2.61 -6.55 14.31
N VAL A 45 -2.76 -5.23 14.31
CA VAL A 45 -1.75 -4.28 13.81
C VAL A 45 -0.89 -3.68 14.94
N GLY A 46 -0.96 -4.23 16.16
CA GLY A 46 -0.15 -3.82 17.32
C GLY A 46 -0.58 -2.49 17.96
N LEU A 47 -1.84 -2.09 17.81
CA LEU A 47 -2.38 -0.83 18.34
C LEU A 47 -3.50 -1.01 19.36
N GLY A 48 -3.66 -2.22 19.92
CA GLY A 48 -4.69 -2.53 20.90
C GLY A 48 -4.65 -1.72 22.20
N ASN A 49 -3.49 -1.13 22.53
CA ASN A 49 -3.32 -0.25 23.69
C ASN A 49 -3.61 1.24 23.39
N LYS A 50 -3.97 1.60 22.14
CA LYS A 50 -4.17 2.98 21.68
C LYS A 50 -5.60 3.27 21.20
N LEU A 51 -6.57 2.47 21.54
CA LEU A 51 -7.95 2.53 21.03
C LEU A 51 -8.59 3.92 21.12
N LYS A 52 -8.31 4.65 22.19
CA LYS A 52 -8.87 5.98 22.50
C LYS A 52 -8.04 7.14 21.97
N ASN A 53 -6.86 6.89 21.39
CA ASN A 53 -6.04 7.93 20.80
C ASN A 53 -6.71 8.50 19.55
N LEU A 54 -6.37 9.76 19.24
CA LEU A 54 -6.72 10.42 17.97
C LEU A 54 -5.58 10.22 16.94
N PRO A 55 -5.87 10.30 15.64
CA PRO A 55 -4.86 10.13 14.59
C PRO A 55 -3.63 11.05 14.73
N ASN A 56 -3.81 12.30 15.13
CA ASN A 56 -2.73 13.27 15.32
C ASN A 56 -1.76 12.95 16.47
N GLN A 57 -2.08 11.97 17.29
CA GLN A 57 -1.22 11.47 18.38
C GLN A 57 -0.33 10.29 17.95
N LEU A 58 -0.34 9.95 16.66
CA LEU A 58 0.35 8.79 16.10
C LEU A 58 1.41 9.22 15.08
N SER A 59 2.49 8.42 14.97
CA SER A 59 3.41 8.51 13.84
C SER A 59 2.72 8.11 12.52
N GLY A 60 3.28 8.51 11.37
CA GLY A 60 2.74 8.13 10.06
C GLY A 60 2.55 6.63 9.89
N GLY A 61 3.54 5.83 10.30
CA GLY A 61 3.42 4.37 10.25
C GLY A 61 2.33 3.80 11.15
N GLN A 62 2.11 4.39 12.32
CA GLN A 62 0.99 4.00 13.18
C GLN A 62 -0.35 4.37 12.54
N GLN A 63 -0.45 5.54 11.90
CA GLN A 63 -1.65 5.93 11.17
C GLN A 63 -1.94 4.98 10.00
N GLN A 64 -0.89 4.55 9.27
CA GLN A 64 -1.04 3.57 8.20
C GLN A 64 -1.53 2.21 8.73
N ARG A 65 -1.03 1.77 9.87
CA ARG A 65 -1.53 0.54 10.53
C ARG A 65 -3.01 0.65 10.91
N VAL A 66 -3.48 1.82 11.35
CA VAL A 66 -4.92 2.05 11.59
C VAL A 66 -5.71 1.96 10.28
N ALA A 67 -5.21 2.54 9.18
CA ALA A 67 -5.84 2.43 7.86
C ALA A 67 -5.93 0.98 7.38
N ILE A 68 -4.88 0.18 7.62
CA ILE A 68 -4.89 -1.27 7.37
C ILE A 68 -5.95 -1.97 8.24
N ALA A 69 -5.98 -1.71 9.54
CA ALA A 69 -6.97 -2.30 10.45
C ALA A 69 -8.40 -1.97 9.99
N ARG A 70 -8.65 -0.72 9.57
CA ARG A 70 -9.94 -0.29 9.02
C ARG A 70 -10.31 -1.04 7.75
N ALA A 71 -9.36 -1.24 6.84
CA ALA A 71 -9.58 -1.99 5.61
C ALA A 71 -9.94 -3.46 5.89
N LEU A 72 -9.33 -4.05 6.92
CA LEU A 72 -9.52 -5.44 7.32
C LEU A 72 -10.77 -5.70 8.16
N ALA A 73 -11.37 -4.69 8.77
CA ALA A 73 -12.44 -4.83 9.76
C ALA A 73 -13.65 -5.64 9.25
N ARG A 74 -13.92 -5.62 7.93
CA ARG A 74 -15.00 -6.39 7.29
C ARG A 74 -14.56 -7.76 6.74
N GLY A 75 -13.33 -8.18 6.94
CA GLY A 75 -12.81 -9.44 6.39
C GLY A 75 -12.85 -9.47 4.84
N PRO A 76 -12.26 -8.50 4.13
CA PRO A 76 -12.32 -8.45 2.67
C PRO A 76 -11.51 -9.60 2.05
N ALA A 77 -11.99 -10.18 0.96
CA ALA A 77 -11.21 -11.14 0.17
C ALA A 77 -10.11 -10.45 -0.64
N VAL A 78 -10.31 -9.19 -1.03
CA VAL A 78 -9.37 -8.40 -1.84
C VAL A 78 -9.05 -7.08 -1.13
N ILE A 79 -7.77 -6.75 -1.05
CA ILE A 79 -7.22 -5.51 -0.48
C ILE A 79 -6.56 -4.74 -1.63
N LEU A 80 -6.97 -3.48 -1.82
CA LEU A 80 -6.36 -2.55 -2.76
C LEU A 80 -5.50 -1.57 -1.95
N ALA A 81 -4.20 -1.57 -2.15
CA ALA A 81 -3.24 -0.71 -1.46
C ALA A 81 -2.59 0.24 -2.48
N ASP A 82 -2.99 1.51 -2.41
CA ASP A 82 -2.53 2.57 -3.30
C ASP A 82 -1.43 3.37 -2.62
N GLU A 83 -0.18 3.22 -3.11
CA GLU A 83 1.05 3.82 -2.56
C GLU A 83 1.14 3.70 -1.03
N PRO A 84 0.95 2.51 -0.44
CA PRO A 84 0.75 2.36 1.01
C PRO A 84 1.98 2.74 1.84
N THR A 85 3.12 2.96 1.21
CA THR A 85 4.40 3.32 1.85
C THR A 85 4.95 4.67 1.41
N GLY A 86 4.31 5.36 0.47
CA GLY A 86 4.83 6.57 -0.16
C GLY A 86 5.06 7.77 0.77
N ALA A 87 4.44 7.78 1.96
CA ALA A 87 4.61 8.82 2.99
C ALA A 87 5.45 8.35 4.20
N LEU A 88 6.10 7.19 4.12
CA LEU A 88 6.79 6.55 5.24
C LEU A 88 8.30 6.50 5.03
N ASP A 89 9.06 6.45 6.14
CA ASP A 89 10.48 6.15 6.12
C ASP A 89 10.73 4.66 5.74
N SER A 90 11.96 4.35 5.35
CA SER A 90 12.33 3.01 4.84
C SER A 90 12.12 1.87 5.84
N HIS A 91 12.25 2.13 7.15
CA HIS A 91 12.03 1.11 8.17
C HIS A 91 10.54 0.80 8.30
N THR A 92 9.73 1.85 8.47
CA THR A 92 8.28 1.74 8.59
C THR A 92 7.64 1.18 7.32
N SER A 93 8.17 1.53 6.14
CA SER A 93 7.75 0.97 4.84
C SER A 93 7.89 -0.54 4.81
N ARG A 94 9.03 -1.08 5.25
CA ARG A 94 9.25 -2.53 5.33
C ARG A 94 8.27 -3.22 6.27
N GLU A 95 7.95 -2.61 7.41
CA GLU A 95 6.97 -3.16 8.35
C GLU A 95 5.56 -3.23 7.72
N VAL A 96 5.14 -2.17 7.03
CA VAL A 96 3.83 -2.12 6.34
C VAL A 96 3.77 -3.14 5.21
N LEU A 97 4.82 -3.26 4.39
CA LEU A 97 4.90 -4.28 3.33
C LEU A 97 4.87 -5.70 3.91
N GLY A 98 5.59 -5.95 5.00
CA GLY A 98 5.54 -7.23 5.73
C GLY A 98 4.12 -7.59 6.17
N MET A 99 3.36 -6.62 6.69
CA MET A 99 1.95 -6.84 7.06
C MET A 99 1.10 -7.22 5.84
N LEU A 100 1.29 -6.57 4.69
CA LEU A 100 0.54 -6.88 3.46
C LEU A 100 0.90 -8.28 2.94
N GLN A 101 2.18 -8.67 2.98
CA GLN A 101 2.63 -10.01 2.63
C GLN A 101 2.04 -11.08 3.56
N ASP A 102 1.97 -10.81 4.88
CA ASP A 102 1.38 -11.74 5.84
C ASP A 102 -0.13 -11.89 5.62
N LEU A 103 -0.83 -10.83 5.23
CA LEU A 103 -2.23 -10.90 4.84
C LEU A 103 -2.42 -11.76 3.58
N HIS A 104 -1.53 -11.63 2.60
CA HIS A 104 -1.55 -12.47 1.40
C HIS A 104 -1.34 -13.95 1.77
N LYS A 105 -0.35 -14.28 2.60
CA LYS A 105 -0.12 -15.65 3.09
C LYS A 105 -1.31 -16.23 3.86
N GLN A 106 -2.14 -15.38 4.48
CA GLN A 106 -3.39 -15.76 5.15
C GLN A 106 -4.57 -15.96 4.18
N GLY A 107 -4.36 -15.82 2.87
CA GLY A 107 -5.36 -16.08 1.82
C GLY A 107 -6.07 -14.84 1.28
N ASN A 108 -5.67 -13.63 1.65
CA ASN A 108 -6.19 -12.43 1.02
C ASN A 108 -5.52 -12.20 -0.34
N THR A 109 -6.27 -11.73 -1.33
CA THR A 109 -5.68 -11.14 -2.53
C THR A 109 -5.28 -9.71 -2.22
N VAL A 110 -4.00 -9.39 -2.39
CA VAL A 110 -3.47 -8.03 -2.20
C VAL A 110 -3.08 -7.46 -3.56
N VAL A 111 -3.71 -6.36 -3.96
CA VAL A 111 -3.33 -5.58 -5.14
C VAL A 111 -2.60 -4.33 -4.66
N LEU A 112 -1.31 -4.28 -4.91
CA LEU A 112 -0.44 -3.18 -4.55
C LEU A 112 -0.23 -2.28 -5.77
N ILE A 113 -0.54 -1.00 -5.65
CA ILE A 113 -0.29 0.01 -6.67
C ILE A 113 0.91 0.83 -6.20
N THR A 114 1.94 0.89 -7.02
CA THR A 114 3.15 1.67 -6.72
C THR A 114 3.90 2.03 -7.99
N HIS A 115 4.64 3.12 -7.94
CA HIS A 115 5.62 3.51 -8.96
C HIS A 115 7.05 3.12 -8.57
N ASP A 116 7.25 2.56 -7.39
CA ASP A 116 8.57 2.12 -6.90
C ASP A 116 8.83 0.66 -7.28
N ASN A 117 9.79 0.47 -8.19
CA ASN A 117 10.21 -0.87 -8.65
C ASN A 117 10.71 -1.75 -7.50
N SER A 118 11.36 -1.19 -6.48
CA SER A 118 11.89 -1.95 -5.34
C SER A 118 10.78 -2.54 -4.47
N ILE A 119 9.61 -1.93 -4.51
CA ILE A 119 8.39 -2.40 -3.85
C ILE A 119 7.66 -3.40 -4.78
N ALA A 120 7.53 -3.07 -6.06
CA ALA A 120 6.82 -3.89 -7.03
C ALA A 120 7.37 -5.32 -7.12
N VAL A 121 8.69 -5.48 -7.11
CA VAL A 121 9.36 -6.80 -7.17
C VAL A 121 9.15 -7.68 -5.92
N GLN A 122 8.52 -7.17 -4.87
CA GLN A 122 8.15 -7.96 -3.69
C GLN A 122 6.80 -8.68 -3.85
N ALA A 123 6.07 -8.43 -4.93
CA ALA A 123 4.87 -9.15 -5.30
C ALA A 123 5.23 -10.46 -6.03
N GLU A 124 4.25 -11.33 -6.23
CA GLU A 124 4.38 -12.55 -7.06
C GLU A 124 4.17 -12.25 -8.55
N ARG A 125 3.29 -11.28 -8.86
CA ARG A 125 2.92 -10.88 -10.22
C ARG A 125 2.92 -9.36 -10.32
N ILE A 126 3.43 -8.86 -11.44
CA ILE A 126 3.41 -7.44 -11.80
C ILE A 126 2.56 -7.25 -13.04
N ILE A 127 1.70 -6.24 -13.00
CA ILE A 127 1.03 -5.68 -14.16
C ILE A 127 1.52 -4.25 -14.32
N ARG A 128 2.32 -3.98 -15.37
CA ARG A 128 2.85 -2.65 -15.63
C ARG A 128 1.99 -1.93 -16.66
N LEU A 129 1.68 -0.67 -16.33
CA LEU A 129 0.90 0.22 -17.18
C LEU A 129 1.74 1.41 -17.62
N GLU A 130 1.73 1.71 -18.92
CA GLU A 130 2.32 2.91 -19.50
C GLU A 130 1.29 3.52 -20.45
N ASP A 131 1.02 4.81 -20.31
CA ASP A 131 0.04 5.57 -21.11
C ASP A 131 -1.34 4.87 -21.20
N GLY A 132 -1.78 4.27 -20.09
CA GLY A 132 -3.07 3.58 -19.98
C GLY A 132 -3.11 2.19 -20.67
N ARG A 133 -1.96 1.68 -21.11
CA ARG A 133 -1.85 0.34 -21.74
C ARG A 133 -1.04 -0.59 -20.86
N VAL A 134 -1.43 -1.87 -20.84
CA VAL A 134 -0.64 -2.92 -20.21
C VAL A 134 0.57 -3.21 -21.11
N VAL A 135 1.77 -2.97 -20.60
CA VAL A 135 3.05 -3.24 -21.28
C VAL A 135 3.77 -4.47 -20.75
N TYR A 136 3.43 -4.90 -19.54
CA TYR A 136 3.90 -6.15 -18.95
C TYR A 136 2.81 -6.75 -18.06
N ASP A 137 2.70 -8.07 -18.07
CA ASP A 137 1.84 -8.84 -17.17
C ASP A 137 2.48 -10.22 -16.96
N GLY A 138 3.06 -10.46 -15.79
CA GLY A 138 3.80 -11.69 -15.53
C GLY A 138 4.44 -11.77 -14.15
N ASP A 139 5.38 -12.71 -14.01
CA ASP A 139 6.14 -12.96 -12.79
C ASP A 139 6.96 -11.72 -12.41
N ALA A 140 6.88 -11.31 -11.15
CA ALA A 140 7.61 -10.14 -10.64
C ALA A 140 9.14 -10.32 -10.66
N HIS A 141 9.64 -11.55 -10.77
CA HIS A 141 11.06 -11.88 -10.76
C HIS A 141 11.63 -12.05 -12.19
N ALA A 142 10.79 -11.95 -13.22
CA ALA A 142 11.24 -11.96 -14.60
C ALA A 142 12.08 -10.70 -14.93
N PRO A 143 13.13 -10.82 -15.78
CA PRO A 143 13.97 -9.67 -16.14
C PRO A 143 13.18 -8.48 -16.70
N GLU A 144 12.07 -8.74 -17.40
CA GLU A 144 11.20 -7.76 -18.03
C GLU A 144 10.27 -7.05 -17.03
N ALA A 145 10.14 -7.58 -15.82
CA ALA A 145 9.26 -7.02 -14.78
C ALA A 145 9.74 -5.65 -14.29
N VAL A 146 11.05 -5.40 -14.30
CA VAL A 146 11.67 -4.17 -13.81
C VAL A 146 11.87 -3.19 -14.96
N VAL A 147 11.36 -1.97 -14.82
CA VAL A 147 11.73 -0.86 -15.72
C VAL A 147 13.18 -0.50 -15.45
N GLN A 148 14.08 -0.86 -16.35
CA GLN A 148 15.36 -0.19 -16.37
C GLN A 148 15.10 1.27 -16.76
N PRO A 149 15.59 2.28 -15.99
CA PRO A 149 15.48 3.65 -16.43
C PRO A 149 16.17 3.70 -17.81
N ASN A 150 15.41 4.09 -18.85
CA ASN A 150 15.99 4.39 -20.14
C ASN A 150 17.00 5.52 -19.90
N PHE A 151 18.28 5.17 -19.72
CA PHE A 151 19.34 6.05 -20.07
C PHE A 151 19.14 6.25 -21.57
N MET A 152 18.64 7.43 -21.96
CA MET A 152 18.69 7.88 -23.33
C MET A 152 20.10 7.52 -23.82
N MET A 153 20.18 6.53 -24.71
CA MET A 153 21.38 6.34 -25.50
C MET A 153 21.56 7.69 -26.22
N ALA A 154 22.51 8.47 -25.73
CA ALA A 154 22.98 9.64 -26.47
C ALA A 154 23.39 9.10 -27.85
N GLU A 155 22.63 9.48 -28.87
CA GLU A 155 23.02 9.19 -30.24
C GLU A 155 24.48 9.69 -30.41
N PRO A 156 25.39 8.86 -30.93
CA PRO A 156 26.75 9.32 -31.21
C PRO A 156 26.60 10.45 -32.22
N LYS A 157 27.03 11.67 -31.86
CA LYS A 157 27.12 12.79 -32.75
C LYS A 157 27.91 12.30 -33.97
N ALA A 158 27.22 12.25 -35.13
CA ALA A 158 27.85 11.99 -36.42
C ALA A 158 29.00 12.97 -36.60
N GLY A 159 30.16 12.43 -36.93
CA GLY A 159 31.41 13.16 -36.99
C GLY A 159 31.34 14.34 -37.96
N GLU A 160 31.86 15.45 -37.52
CA GLU A 160 32.34 16.51 -38.44
C GLU A 160 33.57 15.97 -39.20
N GLU A 161 33.36 15.52 -40.43
CA GLU A 161 34.45 15.32 -41.38
C GLU A 161 35.06 16.68 -41.68
N GLY A 162 36.25 16.91 -41.18
CA GLY A 162 37.05 18.04 -41.55
C GLY A 162 37.46 17.96 -43.02
N THR A 163 37.00 18.92 -43.81
CA THR A 163 37.56 19.17 -45.13
C THR A 163 38.78 20.08 -44.98
N GLN A 164 39.96 19.52 -45.20
CA GLN A 164 41.14 20.30 -45.50
C GLN A 164 41.18 20.49 -47.00
N ALA A 165 41.30 21.71 -47.42
CA ALA A 165 41.89 22.15 -48.69
C ALA A 165 42.55 23.54 -48.53
#